data_2fd6f4fb6fd20c29fcb8f27df1927385
#
_entry.id   2fd6f4fb6fd20c29fcb8f27df1927385
#
_cell.length_a   1.000
_cell.length_b   1.000
_cell.length_c   1.000
_cell.angle_alpha   90.00
_cell.angle_beta   90.00
_cell.angle_gamma   90.00
#
_symmetry.space_group_name_H-M   'P 1'
#
loop_
_entity.id
_entity.type
_entity.pdbx_description
1 polymer ?
#
loop_
_entity_poly.entity_id
_entity_poly.type
_entity_poly.pdbx_seq_one_letter_code
_entity_poly.pdbx_strand_id
1 'polypeptide(L)'
;AVKGKAAEHSAELASMDDEAIYGPEFYRLGFGEAVDKGLLTDYKVLVMTVDESVAAQAMAHSENNQVNLSLASAMIGAWNGLAKRSGELQGKKGGFDEDAQPMQRAVAFAKDIKPSQLIAETYPSLIGTHQELLKEKAVLNDVSLTNIDLNVAAQHVDGGMNAMERGTRLSWLESPAGEHESRMLT
;
A
#
# COMPACT_ATOMS: atom_id res chain seq x y z
N ALA A 1 -19.26 -13.91 12.36
CA ALA A 1 -20.32 -14.39 11.48
C ALA A 1 -20.10 -13.80 10.09
N VAL A 2 -19.70 -14.60 9.12
CA VAL A 2 -19.54 -14.17 7.73
C VAL A 2 -20.93 -14.02 7.13
N LYS A 3 -21.43 -12.78 7.07
CA LYS A 3 -22.62 -12.42 6.29
C LYS A 3 -22.12 -12.08 4.87
N GLY A 4 -22.21 -13.02 3.97
CA GLY A 4 -21.83 -12.82 2.58
C GLY A 4 -22.87 -13.42 1.63
N LYS A 5 -22.63 -13.34 0.34
CA LYS A 5 -23.47 -13.86 -0.76
C LYS A 5 -23.93 -15.31 -0.60
N ALA A 6 -23.29 -16.10 0.26
CA ALA A 6 -23.70 -17.46 0.59
C ALA A 6 -25.08 -17.54 1.25
N ALA A 7 -25.48 -16.52 2.00
CA ALA A 7 -26.80 -16.46 2.63
C ALA A 7 -27.96 -16.29 1.61
N GLU A 8 -27.67 -15.67 0.46
CA GLU A 8 -28.67 -15.47 -0.62
C GLU A 8 -28.94 -16.76 -1.41
N HIS A 9 -28.00 -17.73 -1.36
CA HIS A 9 -28.10 -18.99 -2.09
C HIS A 9 -28.37 -20.21 -1.20
N SER A 10 -28.78 -20.03 0.05
CA SER A 10 -29.02 -21.13 1.02
C SER A 10 -27.81 -22.09 1.12
N ALA A 11 -26.62 -21.58 0.92
CA ALA A 11 -25.40 -22.39 1.03
C ALA A 11 -25.03 -22.56 2.51
N GLU A 12 -24.76 -23.78 2.93
CA GLU A 12 -24.23 -24.08 4.24
C GLU A 12 -22.73 -23.72 4.28
N LEU A 13 -22.35 -22.81 5.18
CA LEU A 13 -20.97 -22.38 5.34
C LEU A 13 -20.27 -23.32 6.33
N ALA A 14 -19.35 -24.13 5.83
CA ALA A 14 -18.42 -24.88 6.66
C ALA A 14 -17.19 -24.01 6.96
N SER A 15 -16.93 -23.77 8.24
CA SER A 15 -15.71 -23.09 8.71
C SER A 15 -14.77 -24.09 9.35
N MET A 16 -13.48 -23.92 9.22
CA MET A 16 -12.48 -24.74 9.91
C MET A 16 -12.56 -24.59 11.45
N ASP A 17 -13.29 -23.59 11.94
CA ASP A 17 -13.59 -23.41 13.37
C ASP A 17 -14.69 -24.37 13.87
N ASP A 18 -15.34 -25.12 12.98
CA ASP A 18 -16.38 -26.07 13.34
C ASP A 18 -15.76 -27.42 13.71
N GLU A 19 -15.64 -27.65 15.01
CA GLU A 19 -15.06 -28.89 15.55
C GLU A 19 -15.87 -30.14 15.20
N ALA A 20 -17.17 -30.02 14.91
CA ALA A 20 -18.01 -31.15 14.51
C ALA A 20 -17.64 -31.66 13.11
N ILE A 21 -17.14 -30.78 12.24
CA ILE A 21 -16.75 -31.11 10.87
C ILE A 21 -15.25 -31.46 10.79
N TYR A 22 -14.40 -30.64 11.44
CA TYR A 22 -12.94 -30.71 11.27
C TYR A 22 -12.21 -31.33 12.47
N GLY A 23 -12.93 -31.62 13.57
CA GLY A 23 -12.32 -32.08 14.81
C GLY A 23 -11.71 -30.94 15.65
N PRO A 24 -11.21 -31.27 16.86
CA PRO A 24 -10.61 -30.26 17.72
C PRO A 24 -9.31 -29.73 17.14
N GLU A 25 -9.05 -28.44 17.38
CA GLU A 25 -7.77 -27.82 17.04
C GLU A 25 -6.65 -28.45 17.88
N PHE A 26 -5.69 -29.09 17.25
CA PHE A 26 -4.55 -29.75 17.92
C PHE A 26 -3.25 -28.94 17.83
N TYR A 27 -3.18 -27.92 17.00
CA TYR A 27 -2.04 -27.01 16.91
C TYR A 27 -2.44 -25.65 16.33
N ARG A 28 -1.97 -24.58 16.96
CA ARG A 28 -2.10 -23.20 16.46
C ARG A 28 -0.74 -22.53 16.47
N LEU A 29 -0.33 -22.00 15.34
CA LEU A 29 0.86 -21.16 15.22
C LEU A 29 0.44 -19.71 14.93
N GLY A 30 0.58 -18.84 15.92
CA GLY A 30 0.35 -17.40 15.75
C GLY A 30 1.55 -16.71 15.09
N PHE A 31 1.32 -15.53 14.52
CA PHE A 31 2.40 -14.74 13.90
C PHE A 31 3.54 -14.41 14.86
N GLY A 32 3.22 -13.97 16.09
CA GLY A 32 4.23 -13.68 17.11
C GLY A 32 5.10 -14.88 17.45
N GLU A 33 4.47 -16.03 17.69
CA GLU A 33 5.19 -17.28 17.96
C GLU A 33 6.06 -17.73 16.76
N ALA A 34 5.58 -17.50 15.52
CA ALA A 34 6.36 -17.82 14.32
C ALA A 34 7.58 -16.91 14.16
N VAL A 35 7.48 -15.62 14.55
CA VAL A 35 8.61 -14.69 14.61
C VAL A 35 9.58 -15.09 15.69
N ASP A 36 9.10 -15.38 16.91
CA ASP A 36 9.94 -15.80 18.04
C ASP A 36 10.72 -17.10 17.75
N LYS A 37 10.12 -18.01 16.98
CA LYS A 37 10.75 -19.24 16.50
C LYS A 37 11.66 -19.03 15.28
N GLY A 38 11.80 -17.82 14.76
CA GLY A 38 12.59 -17.53 13.56
C GLY A 38 12.03 -18.11 12.25
N LEU A 39 10.75 -18.51 12.23
CA LEU A 39 10.06 -19.02 11.04
C LEU A 39 9.57 -17.88 10.13
N LEU A 40 9.32 -16.70 10.69
CA LEU A 40 8.96 -15.49 10.00
C LEU A 40 9.88 -14.34 10.41
N THR A 41 10.11 -13.44 9.50
CA THR A 41 10.78 -12.16 9.79
C THR A 41 9.84 -11.28 10.60
N ASP A 42 10.39 -10.51 11.55
CA ASP A 42 9.62 -9.52 12.32
C ASP A 42 8.97 -8.49 11.38
N TYR A 43 7.81 -8.00 11.80
CA TYR A 43 6.99 -7.10 10.99
C TYR A 43 6.40 -5.98 11.84
N LYS A 44 6.10 -4.86 11.17
CA LYS A 44 5.37 -3.74 11.78
C LYS A 44 4.09 -3.50 11.01
N VAL A 45 2.99 -3.32 11.72
CA VAL A 45 1.70 -2.91 11.12
C VAL A 45 1.54 -1.41 11.32
N LEU A 46 1.38 -0.70 10.22
CA LEU A 46 1.16 0.74 10.21
C LEU A 46 -0.23 1.01 9.63
N VAL A 47 -1.05 1.74 10.38
CA VAL A 47 -2.33 2.25 9.90
C VAL A 47 -2.13 3.72 9.53
N MET A 48 -2.21 4.00 8.22
CA MET A 48 -2.04 5.35 7.69
C MET A 48 -3.42 5.97 7.48
N THR A 49 -3.61 7.16 8.02
CA THR A 49 -4.79 8.00 7.76
C THR A 49 -4.40 9.17 6.87
N VAL A 50 -5.22 9.44 5.87
CA VAL A 50 -5.06 10.56 4.95
C VAL A 50 -6.31 11.39 5.01
N ASP A 51 -6.16 12.71 5.19
CA ASP A 51 -7.30 13.62 5.13
C ASP A 51 -7.85 13.66 3.69
N GLU A 52 -9.17 13.52 3.55
CA GLU A 52 -9.84 13.53 2.25
C GLU A 52 -9.61 14.84 1.48
N SER A 53 -9.42 15.97 2.17
CA SER A 53 -9.12 17.25 1.54
C SER A 53 -7.78 17.24 0.82
N VAL A 54 -6.79 16.53 1.34
CA VAL A 54 -5.47 16.37 0.73
C VAL A 54 -5.58 15.58 -0.57
N ALA A 55 -6.29 14.46 -0.52
CA ALA A 55 -6.52 13.63 -1.70
C ALA A 55 -7.34 14.36 -2.76
N ALA A 56 -8.37 15.12 -2.36
CA ALA A 56 -9.17 15.93 -3.25
C ALA A 56 -8.34 17.03 -3.95
N GLN A 57 -7.45 17.70 -3.23
CA GLN A 57 -6.53 18.68 -3.81
C GLN A 57 -5.59 18.05 -4.84
N ALA A 58 -4.96 16.92 -4.53
CA ALA A 58 -4.09 16.21 -5.45
C ALA A 58 -4.84 15.77 -6.72
N MET A 59 -6.07 15.27 -6.57
CA MET A 59 -6.92 14.89 -7.69
C MET A 59 -7.32 16.09 -8.56
N ALA A 60 -7.67 17.22 -7.95
CA ALA A 60 -8.08 18.42 -8.69
C ALA A 60 -6.98 19.00 -9.58
N HIS A 61 -5.71 18.75 -9.24
CA HIS A 61 -4.55 19.18 -10.00
C HIS A 61 -3.97 18.05 -10.88
N SER A 62 -4.51 16.83 -10.78
CA SER A 62 -4.11 15.70 -11.62
C SER A 62 -4.93 15.67 -12.91
N GLU A 63 -4.28 15.41 -14.03
CA GLU A 63 -4.96 15.27 -15.34
C GLU A 63 -5.84 14.01 -15.43
N ASN A 64 -5.77 13.11 -14.45
CA ASN A 64 -6.45 11.81 -14.50
C ASN A 64 -7.73 11.79 -13.68
N ASN A 65 -8.88 11.86 -14.36
CA ASN A 65 -10.23 11.84 -13.77
C ASN A 65 -10.75 10.43 -13.45
N GLN A 66 -9.97 9.37 -13.61
CA GLN A 66 -10.45 7.99 -13.40
C GLN A 66 -10.28 7.51 -11.95
N VAL A 67 -9.46 8.19 -11.18
CA VAL A 67 -9.19 7.86 -9.77
C VAL A 67 -10.30 8.45 -8.90
N ASN A 68 -10.94 7.65 -8.05
CA ASN A 68 -11.86 8.16 -7.05
C ASN A 68 -11.12 8.57 -5.77
N LEU A 69 -11.79 9.36 -4.92
CA LEU A 69 -11.22 9.93 -3.69
C LEU A 69 -10.65 8.85 -2.75
N SER A 70 -11.34 7.74 -2.57
CA SER A 70 -10.89 6.64 -1.71
C SER A 70 -9.59 6.01 -2.22
N LEU A 71 -9.47 5.80 -3.53
CA LEU A 71 -8.26 5.26 -4.14
C LEU A 71 -7.11 6.26 -4.08
N ALA A 72 -7.36 7.55 -4.32
CA ALA A 72 -6.36 8.61 -4.19
C ALA A 72 -5.82 8.69 -2.75
N SER A 73 -6.71 8.66 -1.75
CA SER A 73 -6.33 8.62 -0.33
C SER A 73 -5.48 7.41 0.00
N ALA A 74 -5.85 6.22 -0.51
CA ALA A 74 -5.07 5.00 -0.32
C ALA A 74 -3.67 5.10 -0.95
N MET A 75 -3.56 5.64 -2.17
CA MET A 75 -2.28 5.85 -2.85
C MET A 75 -1.38 6.85 -2.10
N ILE A 76 -1.92 7.97 -1.65
CA ILE A 76 -1.18 8.96 -0.85
C ILE A 76 -0.74 8.34 0.48
N GLY A 77 -1.61 7.61 1.15
CA GLY A 77 -1.28 6.88 2.38
C GLY A 77 -0.15 5.86 2.16
N ALA A 78 -0.22 5.08 1.09
CA ALA A 78 0.83 4.13 0.73
C ALA A 78 2.17 4.85 0.47
N TRP A 79 2.16 5.98 -0.25
CA TRP A 79 3.36 6.79 -0.47
C TRP A 79 3.95 7.33 0.84
N ASN A 80 3.12 7.86 1.74
CA ASN A 80 3.57 8.29 3.06
C ASN A 80 4.28 7.15 3.81
N GLY A 81 3.73 5.93 3.76
CA GLY A 81 4.36 4.74 4.32
C GLY A 81 5.70 4.39 3.69
N LEU A 82 5.78 4.42 2.35
CA LEU A 82 7.01 4.16 1.60
C LEU A 82 8.08 5.22 1.87
N ALA A 83 7.69 6.48 1.92
CA ALA A 83 8.56 7.61 2.24
C ALA A 83 8.91 7.72 3.73
N LYS A 84 8.39 6.83 4.59
CA LYS A 84 8.55 6.88 6.05
C LYS A 84 8.10 8.22 6.65
N ARG A 85 6.98 8.75 6.16
CA ARG A 85 6.40 10.03 6.59
C ARG A 85 5.17 9.78 7.45
N SER A 86 5.06 10.51 8.55
CA SER A 86 3.97 10.34 9.51
C SER A 86 2.75 11.23 9.27
N GLY A 87 2.59 11.77 8.05
CA GLY A 87 1.49 12.66 7.70
C GLY A 87 1.92 14.09 7.33
N GLU A 88 0.98 15.03 7.31
CA GLU A 88 1.23 16.40 6.89
C GLU A 88 2.21 17.17 7.78
N LEU A 89 2.64 18.30 7.32
CA LEU A 89 3.59 19.32 7.79
C LEU A 89 3.93 19.41 9.30
N GLN A 90 3.21 18.78 10.19
CA GLN A 90 3.48 18.87 11.63
C GLN A 90 3.91 17.54 12.20
N GLY A 91 5.17 17.51 12.66
CA GLY A 91 5.88 16.47 13.36
C GLY A 91 5.17 15.77 14.52
N LYS A 92 3.99 15.20 14.28
CA LYS A 92 3.51 14.12 15.11
C LYS A 92 4.41 12.94 14.82
N LYS A 93 5.15 12.48 15.82
CA LYS A 93 5.94 11.26 15.80
C LYS A 93 5.04 10.12 15.33
N GLY A 94 5.02 9.87 14.04
CA GLY A 94 4.49 8.65 13.45
C GLY A 94 5.49 7.54 13.74
N GLY A 95 5.10 6.29 13.65
CA GLY A 95 5.92 5.14 14.00
C GLY A 95 7.19 4.93 13.16
N PHE A 96 7.78 6.00 12.64
CA PHE A 96 9.06 6.01 11.92
C PHE A 96 10.10 6.80 12.69
N ASP A 97 11.34 6.35 12.60
CA ASP A 97 12.50 7.09 13.10
C ASP A 97 12.77 8.31 12.19
N GLU A 98 13.33 9.39 12.76
CA GLU A 98 13.59 10.65 12.03
C GLU A 98 14.51 10.45 10.81
N ASP A 99 15.45 9.50 10.89
CA ASP A 99 16.43 9.18 9.85
C ASP A 99 16.02 7.95 9.01
N ALA A 100 14.74 7.53 9.07
CA ALA A 100 14.30 6.33 8.39
C ALA A 100 14.41 6.47 6.86
N GLN A 101 15.21 5.58 6.27
CA GLN A 101 15.34 5.52 4.81
C GLN A 101 14.05 5.05 4.17
N PRO A 102 13.67 5.60 3.01
CA PRO A 102 12.49 5.16 2.27
C PRO A 102 12.53 3.67 1.94
N MET A 103 11.36 3.07 1.83
CA MET A 103 11.24 1.69 1.33
C MET A 103 11.46 1.68 -0.17
N GLN A 104 12.30 0.76 -0.64
CA GLN A 104 12.60 0.63 -2.08
C GLN A 104 11.59 -0.25 -2.82
N ARG A 105 10.87 -1.12 -2.12
CA ARG A 105 9.98 -2.11 -2.74
C ARG A 105 8.68 -2.24 -1.97
N ALA A 106 7.60 -2.42 -2.71
CA ALA A 106 6.28 -2.67 -2.16
C ALA A 106 5.47 -3.63 -3.02
N VAL A 107 4.54 -4.32 -2.36
CA VAL A 107 3.46 -5.05 -3.03
C VAL A 107 2.16 -4.49 -2.50
N ALA A 108 1.27 -4.09 -3.41
CA ALA A 108 -0.05 -3.59 -3.09
C ALA A 108 -1.11 -4.58 -3.58
N PHE A 109 -2.08 -4.88 -2.73
CA PHE A 109 -3.19 -5.76 -3.08
C PHE A 109 -4.44 -4.93 -3.36
N ALA A 110 -4.86 -4.92 -4.62
CA ALA A 110 -6.11 -4.32 -5.02
C ALA A 110 -7.25 -5.36 -4.95
N LYS A 111 -8.49 -4.87 -4.79
CA LYS A 111 -9.67 -5.73 -4.75
C LYS A 111 -9.90 -6.52 -6.03
N ASP A 112 -9.61 -5.90 -7.18
CA ASP A 112 -9.87 -6.43 -8.51
C ASP A 112 -8.74 -6.01 -9.48
N ILE A 113 -8.69 -6.63 -10.66
CA ILE A 113 -7.71 -6.35 -11.72
C ILE A 113 -7.77 -4.89 -12.18
N LYS A 114 -8.97 -4.34 -12.42
CA LYS A 114 -9.13 -2.96 -12.91
C LYS A 114 -8.56 -1.90 -11.97
N PRO A 115 -8.87 -1.89 -10.65
CA PRO A 115 -8.19 -1.00 -9.71
C PRO A 115 -6.67 -1.18 -9.68
N SER A 116 -6.17 -2.41 -9.80
CA SER A 116 -4.73 -2.69 -9.83
C SER A 116 -4.07 -2.05 -11.06
N GLN A 117 -4.65 -2.21 -12.25
CA GLN A 117 -4.18 -1.56 -13.47
C GLN A 117 -4.20 -0.04 -13.34
N LEU A 118 -5.31 0.52 -12.82
CA LEU A 118 -5.45 1.96 -12.62
C LEU A 118 -4.39 2.51 -11.65
N ILE A 119 -4.10 1.81 -10.55
CA ILE A 119 -3.01 2.17 -9.65
C ILE A 119 -1.69 2.22 -10.41
N ALA A 120 -1.34 1.17 -11.15
CA ALA A 120 -0.07 1.12 -11.89
C ALA A 120 0.08 2.29 -12.88
N GLU A 121 -1.01 2.69 -13.53
CA GLU A 121 -1.03 3.76 -14.52
C GLU A 121 -0.97 5.16 -13.90
N THR A 122 -1.63 5.36 -12.76
CA THR A 122 -1.90 6.70 -12.24
C THR A 122 -1.06 7.08 -11.01
N TYR A 123 -0.52 6.09 -10.30
CA TYR A 123 0.18 6.32 -9.05
C TYR A 123 1.37 7.30 -9.18
N PRO A 124 2.27 7.15 -10.17
CA PRO A 124 3.40 8.06 -10.31
C PRO A 124 2.96 9.52 -10.51
N SER A 125 1.96 9.77 -11.38
CA SER A 125 1.50 11.13 -11.66
C SER A 125 0.75 11.75 -10.49
N LEU A 126 -0.11 10.99 -9.79
CA LEU A 126 -0.81 11.47 -8.60
C LEU A 126 0.17 11.86 -7.50
N ILE A 127 1.19 11.03 -7.27
CA ILE A 127 2.20 11.32 -6.25
C ILE A 127 3.06 12.52 -6.64
N GLY A 128 3.44 12.65 -7.91
CA GLY A 128 4.14 13.86 -8.40
C GLY A 128 3.35 15.13 -8.09
N THR A 129 2.07 15.17 -8.43
CA THR A 129 1.18 16.31 -8.10
C THR A 129 1.10 16.55 -6.58
N HIS A 130 0.94 15.49 -5.79
CA HIS A 130 0.89 15.59 -4.33
C HIS A 130 2.19 16.16 -3.74
N GLN A 131 3.35 15.73 -4.25
CA GLN A 131 4.66 16.22 -3.83
C GLN A 131 4.82 17.72 -4.10
N GLU A 132 4.41 18.20 -5.27
CA GLU A 132 4.47 19.63 -5.60
C GLU A 132 3.61 20.46 -4.64
N LEU A 133 2.37 20.05 -4.37
CA LEU A 133 1.50 20.70 -3.40
C LEU A 133 2.10 20.71 -1.99
N LEU A 134 2.76 19.63 -1.57
CA LEU A 134 3.44 19.57 -0.28
C LEU A 134 4.66 20.51 -0.23
N LYS A 135 5.45 20.60 -1.31
CA LYS A 135 6.59 21.52 -1.40
C LYS A 135 6.14 22.98 -1.31
N GLU A 136 5.08 23.33 -2.02
CA GLU A 136 4.50 24.69 -1.94
C GLU A 136 4.05 25.02 -0.51
N LYS A 137 3.32 24.12 0.14
CA LYS A 137 2.89 24.29 1.54
C LYS A 137 4.08 24.39 2.48
N ALA A 138 5.13 23.61 2.27
CA ALA A 138 6.33 23.61 3.10
C ALA A 138 7.06 24.96 3.03
N VAL A 139 7.20 25.52 1.83
CA VAL A 139 7.79 26.85 1.63
C VAL A 139 6.97 27.92 2.34
N LEU A 140 5.63 27.91 2.20
CA LEU A 140 4.75 28.88 2.85
C LEU A 140 4.80 28.82 4.38
N ASN A 141 5.08 27.68 4.97
CA ASN A 141 5.11 27.47 6.41
C ASN A 141 6.52 27.40 7.00
N ASP A 142 7.56 27.62 6.19
CA ASP A 142 8.98 27.52 6.58
C ASP A 142 9.30 26.16 7.26
N VAL A 143 8.83 25.06 6.67
CA VAL A 143 8.99 23.70 7.18
C VAL A 143 9.84 22.88 6.22
N SER A 144 10.85 22.18 6.74
CA SER A 144 11.60 21.17 5.99
C SER A 144 10.87 19.85 5.98
N LEU A 145 10.83 19.18 4.83
CA LEU A 145 10.18 17.88 4.65
C LEU A 145 11.22 16.80 4.34
N THR A 146 11.18 15.71 5.10
CA THR A 146 12.02 14.53 4.84
C THR A 146 11.41 13.66 3.75
N ASN A 147 12.26 13.04 2.93
CA ASN A 147 11.88 12.06 1.90
C ASN A 147 10.79 12.53 0.93
N ILE A 148 10.67 13.86 0.72
CA ILE A 148 9.64 14.46 -0.15
C ILE A 148 9.86 14.11 -1.62
N ASP A 149 11.09 13.83 -2.03
CA ASP A 149 11.47 13.55 -3.42
C ASP A 149 11.42 12.06 -3.77
N LEU A 150 10.80 11.23 -2.92
CA LEU A 150 10.64 9.80 -3.21
C LEU A 150 9.68 9.60 -4.38
N ASN A 151 10.22 9.22 -5.53
CA ASN A 151 9.45 8.83 -6.70
C ASN A 151 8.91 7.40 -6.55
N VAL A 152 7.78 7.13 -7.18
CA VAL A 152 7.19 5.79 -7.21
C VAL A 152 7.04 5.33 -8.65
N ALA A 153 7.55 4.14 -8.93
CA ALA A 153 7.27 3.41 -10.15
C ALA A 153 6.35 2.24 -9.81
N ALA A 154 5.26 2.08 -10.54
CA ALA A 154 4.29 1.02 -10.29
C ALA A 154 4.06 0.16 -11.53
N GLN A 155 3.90 -1.15 -11.33
CA GLN A 155 3.54 -2.09 -12.39
C GLN A 155 2.45 -3.02 -11.90
N HIS A 156 1.54 -3.38 -12.81
CA HIS A 156 0.47 -4.32 -12.54
C HIS A 156 0.88 -5.76 -12.84
N VAL A 157 0.40 -6.71 -12.02
CA VAL A 157 0.53 -8.15 -12.24
C VAL A 157 -0.79 -8.84 -11.95
N ASP A 158 -1.24 -9.70 -12.86
CA ASP A 158 -2.44 -10.50 -12.65
C ASP A 158 -2.29 -11.96 -13.13
N GLY A 159 -3.32 -12.75 -12.87
CA GLY A 159 -3.37 -14.17 -13.27
C GLY A 159 -3.52 -14.41 -14.77
N GLY A 160 -3.90 -13.41 -15.56
CA GLY A 160 -4.00 -13.48 -17.02
C GLY A 160 -2.66 -13.42 -17.73
N MET A 161 -1.62 -12.91 -17.06
CA MET A 161 -0.27 -12.86 -17.60
C MET A 161 0.37 -14.25 -17.65
N ASN A 162 1.15 -14.51 -18.70
CA ASN A 162 1.94 -15.73 -18.79
C ASN A 162 3.12 -15.72 -17.78
N ALA A 163 3.78 -16.86 -17.60
CA ALA A 163 4.85 -17.02 -16.63
C ALA A 163 6.06 -16.12 -16.92
N MET A 164 6.37 -15.86 -18.19
CA MET A 164 7.48 -15.00 -18.59
C MET A 164 7.19 -13.53 -18.26
N GLU A 165 6.00 -13.05 -18.56
CA GLU A 165 5.55 -11.69 -18.24
C GLU A 165 5.59 -11.44 -16.73
N ARG A 166 5.03 -12.37 -15.94
CA ARG A 166 5.11 -12.29 -14.48
C ARG A 166 6.55 -12.30 -13.97
N GLY A 167 7.37 -13.20 -14.52
CA GLY A 167 8.79 -13.26 -14.19
C GLY A 167 9.52 -11.95 -14.45
N THR A 168 9.26 -11.30 -15.58
CA THR A 168 9.83 -9.99 -15.91
C THR A 168 9.43 -8.91 -14.89
N ARG A 169 8.15 -8.87 -14.47
CA ARG A 169 7.67 -7.92 -13.46
C ARG A 169 8.30 -8.15 -12.09
N LEU A 170 8.41 -9.40 -11.67
CA LEU A 170 9.06 -9.77 -10.42
C LEU A 170 10.55 -9.40 -10.45
N SER A 171 11.27 -9.73 -11.51
CA SER A 171 12.67 -9.36 -11.68
C SER A 171 12.87 -7.84 -11.69
N TRP A 172 11.93 -7.08 -12.27
CA TRP A 172 11.95 -5.62 -12.17
C TRP A 172 11.80 -5.13 -10.74
N LEU A 173 10.90 -5.73 -9.94
CA LEU A 173 10.73 -5.36 -8.53
C LEU A 173 12.00 -5.70 -7.72
N GLU A 174 12.63 -6.84 -8.00
CA GLU A 174 13.84 -7.32 -7.30
C GLU A 174 15.09 -6.53 -7.66
N SER A 175 15.15 -5.96 -8.86
CA SER A 175 16.32 -5.21 -9.31
C SER A 175 16.53 -3.94 -8.47
N PRO A 176 17.76 -3.44 -8.32
CA PRO A 176 18.05 -2.23 -7.55
C PRO A 176 17.21 -1.04 -8.03
N ALA A 177 16.52 -0.39 -7.11
CA ALA A 177 15.83 0.88 -7.38
C ALA A 177 16.83 2.04 -7.35
N GLY A 178 16.46 3.18 -7.95
CA GLY A 178 17.23 4.41 -7.85
C GLY A 178 17.29 4.94 -6.41
N GLU A 179 18.16 5.90 -6.15
CA GLU A 179 18.39 6.45 -4.79
C GLU A 179 17.13 7.04 -4.17
N HIS A 180 16.27 7.66 -4.98
CA HIS A 180 14.98 8.24 -4.57
C HIS A 180 13.81 7.58 -5.30
N GLU A 181 13.86 6.26 -5.48
CA GLU A 181 12.83 5.50 -6.18
C GLU A 181 12.30 4.37 -5.29
N SER A 182 10.99 4.22 -5.28
CA SER A 182 10.29 3.06 -4.74
C SER A 182 9.54 2.33 -5.86
N ARG A 183 9.67 1.02 -5.92
CA ARG A 183 8.99 0.17 -6.89
C ARG A 183 7.85 -0.58 -6.26
N MET A 184 6.71 -0.57 -6.91
CA MET A 184 5.50 -1.24 -6.43
C MET A 184 4.95 -2.18 -7.51
N LEU A 185 4.63 -3.41 -7.09
CA LEU A 185 3.74 -4.29 -7.85
C LEU A 185 2.34 -4.26 -7.26
N THR A 186 1.34 -4.18 -8.12
CA THR A 186 -0.07 -4.19 -7.71
C THR A 186 -0.86 -5.23 -8.50
#